data_9e2b90d242aee8d6654e07a0f04dd24f
#
_entry.id   9e2b90d242aee8d6654e07a0f04dd24f
#
_cell.length_a   1.000
_cell.length_b   1.000
_cell.length_c   1.000
_cell.angle_alpha   90.00
_cell.angle_beta   90.00
_cell.angle_gamma   90.00
#
_symmetry.space_group_name_H-M   'P 1'
#
loop_
_entity.id
_entity.type
_entity.pdbx_description
1 polymer ?
#
loop_
_entity_poly.entity_id
_entity_poly.type
_entity_poly.pdbx_seq_one_letter_code
_entity_poly.pdbx_strand_id
1 'polypeptide(L)'
;MNVKSVETTSKFVLYLRISTSKSGGVDSNGIAAQERDLKIFLAGQKHPETIGKFVEVISGANNERPQLEAALNLCRETGSSLLVQKVDRLSRDVEFVARLLKDKKIMLRVANLPHANNFQIHLFAAISAQEREFISQRTKAAMAVAKLKGKKFGNPNIAQMN
;
A
#
# COMPACT_ATOMS: atom_id res chain seq x y z
N MET A 1 9.84 -15.29 44.19
CA MET A 1 10.14 -15.67 42.78
C MET A 1 9.72 -14.53 41.88
N ASN A 2 10.68 -13.75 41.40
CA ASN A 2 10.40 -12.61 40.51
C ASN A 2 10.21 -13.16 39.10
N VAL A 3 8.96 -13.30 38.68
CA VAL A 3 8.67 -13.56 37.24
C VAL A 3 9.01 -12.27 36.49
N LYS A 4 10.20 -12.20 35.89
CA LYS A 4 10.53 -11.20 34.88
C LYS A 4 9.50 -11.36 33.79
N SER A 5 8.52 -10.45 33.71
CA SER A 5 7.66 -10.31 32.55
C SER A 5 8.60 -10.08 31.35
N VAL A 6 8.67 -11.06 30.47
CA VAL A 6 9.37 -10.91 29.17
C VAL A 6 8.58 -9.83 28.43
N GLU A 7 9.11 -8.60 28.41
CA GLU A 7 8.55 -7.52 27.63
C GLU A 7 8.65 -7.94 26.16
N THR A 8 7.52 -8.35 25.59
CA THR A 8 7.46 -8.81 24.21
C THR A 8 7.58 -7.60 23.29
N THR A 9 8.76 -7.38 22.74
CA THR A 9 9.02 -6.36 21.73
C THR A 9 8.18 -6.65 20.48
N SER A 10 7.40 -5.66 20.05
CA SER A 10 6.59 -5.78 18.83
C SER A 10 7.46 -5.44 17.61
N LYS A 11 7.79 -6.44 16.78
CA LYS A 11 8.62 -6.28 15.58
C LYS A 11 7.79 -5.93 14.35
N PHE A 12 8.26 -4.96 13.59
CA PHE A 12 7.59 -4.47 12.39
C PHE A 12 8.53 -4.41 11.18
N VAL A 13 8.02 -4.85 10.04
CA VAL A 13 8.60 -4.60 8.71
C VAL A 13 7.74 -3.55 8.04
N LEU A 14 8.32 -2.44 7.65
CA LEU A 14 7.62 -1.34 7.00
C LEU A 14 7.63 -1.53 5.49
N TYR A 15 6.46 -1.46 4.86
CA TYR A 15 6.35 -1.45 3.42
C TYR A 15 5.65 -0.19 2.93
N LEU A 16 6.33 0.53 2.02
CA LEU A 16 5.86 1.74 1.39
C LEU A 16 5.77 1.53 -0.12
N ARG A 17 4.76 2.09 -0.76
CA ARG A 17 4.58 2.01 -2.20
C ARG A 17 4.30 3.38 -2.81
N ILE A 18 5.03 3.71 -3.85
CA ILE A 18 4.88 4.94 -4.61
C ILE A 18 4.84 4.65 -6.10
N SER A 19 4.22 5.54 -6.85
CA SER A 19 4.30 5.56 -8.31
C SER A 19 5.31 6.61 -8.77
N THR A 20 5.94 6.36 -9.90
CA THR A 20 6.69 7.42 -10.59
C THR A 20 5.73 8.52 -11.01
N SER A 21 6.14 9.79 -10.86
CA SER A 21 5.38 10.93 -11.39
C SER A 21 5.39 10.91 -12.92
N LYS A 22 4.45 11.63 -13.55
CA LYS A 22 4.42 11.80 -15.02
C LYS A 22 5.69 12.47 -15.58
N SER A 23 6.45 13.15 -14.73
CA SER A 23 7.75 13.75 -15.07
C SER A 23 8.95 12.82 -14.85
N GLY A 24 8.73 11.54 -14.53
CA GLY A 24 9.78 10.55 -14.30
C GLY A 24 10.43 10.58 -12.91
N GLY A 25 10.04 11.52 -12.04
CA GLY A 25 10.54 11.62 -10.68
C GLY A 25 9.77 10.74 -9.69
N VAL A 26 10.42 10.44 -8.57
CA VAL A 26 9.77 9.75 -7.43
C VAL A 26 8.93 10.78 -6.64
N ASP A 27 7.69 10.41 -6.30
CA ASP A 27 6.81 11.23 -5.44
C ASP A 27 7.33 11.21 -3.99
N SER A 28 8.27 12.10 -3.68
CA SER A 28 8.86 12.24 -2.34
C SER A 28 7.83 12.65 -1.29
N ASN A 29 6.82 13.44 -1.65
CA ASN A 29 5.75 13.84 -0.74
C ASN A 29 4.87 12.64 -0.37
N GLY A 30 4.64 11.72 -1.32
CA GLY A 30 3.93 10.48 -1.08
C GLY A 30 4.66 9.55 -0.11
N ILE A 31 6.00 9.49 -0.17
CA ILE A 31 6.82 8.75 0.80
C ILE A 31 6.71 9.39 2.18
N ALA A 32 6.98 10.69 2.28
CA ALA A 32 6.99 11.41 3.55
C ALA A 32 5.65 11.29 4.31
N ALA A 33 4.53 11.36 3.59
CA ALA A 33 3.21 11.19 4.18
C ALA A 33 3.01 9.76 4.73
N GLN A 34 3.45 8.73 4.01
CA GLN A 34 3.38 7.34 4.48
C GLN A 34 4.27 7.15 5.70
N GLU A 35 5.50 7.63 5.68
CA GLU A 35 6.43 7.52 6.82
C GLU A 35 5.89 8.19 8.07
N ARG A 36 5.29 9.38 7.93
CA ARG A 36 4.66 10.07 9.06
C ARG A 36 3.58 9.21 9.69
N ASP A 37 2.67 8.65 8.91
CA ASP A 37 1.56 7.86 9.42
C ASP A 37 2.05 6.54 10.06
N LEU A 38 3.10 5.91 9.50
CA LEU A 38 3.74 4.74 10.09
C LEU A 38 4.41 5.08 11.44
N LYS A 39 5.09 6.23 11.54
CA LYS A 39 5.70 6.71 12.80
C LYS A 39 4.65 6.95 13.87
N ILE A 40 3.51 7.58 13.52
CA ILE A 40 2.40 7.79 14.45
C ILE A 40 1.87 6.46 14.98
N PHE A 41 1.67 5.47 14.10
CA PHE A 41 1.24 4.13 14.50
C PHE A 41 2.24 3.48 15.48
N LEU A 42 3.53 3.53 15.15
CA LEU A 42 4.59 2.94 15.97
C LEU A 42 4.68 3.61 17.35
N ALA A 43 4.53 4.93 17.42
CA ALA A 43 4.54 5.66 18.69
C ALA A 43 3.43 5.22 19.66
N GLY A 44 2.33 4.66 19.13
CA GLY A 44 1.25 4.08 19.95
C GLY A 44 1.47 2.63 20.38
N GLN A 45 2.58 1.98 19.98
CA GLN A 45 2.88 0.59 20.31
C GLN A 45 3.79 0.50 21.55
N LYS A 46 3.67 -0.62 22.29
CA LYS A 46 4.63 -0.94 23.36
C LYS A 46 5.91 -1.49 22.73
N HIS A 47 7.04 -0.85 23.02
CA HIS A 47 8.39 -1.28 22.61
C HIS A 47 8.44 -1.69 21.12
N PRO A 48 8.11 -0.79 20.17
CA PRO A 48 8.15 -1.12 18.75
C PRO A 48 9.58 -1.19 18.26
N GLU A 49 9.90 -2.25 17.52
CA GLU A 49 11.17 -2.44 16.83
C GLU A 49 10.92 -2.50 15.33
N THR A 50 11.55 -1.63 14.56
CA THR A 50 11.54 -1.70 13.09
C THR A 50 12.74 -2.49 12.62
N ILE A 51 12.51 -3.69 12.07
CA ILE A 51 13.57 -4.60 11.62
C ILE A 51 13.88 -4.50 10.12
N GLY A 52 13.01 -3.83 9.35
CA GLY A 52 13.21 -3.61 7.93
C GLY A 52 12.28 -2.55 7.37
N LYS A 53 12.74 -1.87 6.31
CA LYS A 53 11.96 -0.88 5.56
C LYS A 53 12.15 -1.13 4.07
N PHE A 54 11.06 -1.35 3.36
CA PHE A 54 11.02 -1.64 1.93
C PHE A 54 10.20 -0.58 1.21
N VAL A 55 10.75 -0.04 0.13
CA VAL A 55 10.10 0.99 -0.68
C VAL A 55 9.94 0.47 -2.10
N GLU A 56 8.70 0.25 -2.52
CA GLU A 56 8.36 -0.17 -3.89
C GLU A 56 8.07 1.04 -4.76
N VAL A 57 8.82 1.18 -5.84
CA VAL A 57 8.58 2.21 -6.86
C VAL A 57 7.92 1.54 -8.06
N ILE A 58 6.63 1.82 -8.28
CA ILE A 58 5.88 1.24 -9.40
C ILE A 58 5.83 2.23 -10.55
N SER A 59 6.36 1.84 -11.70
CA SER A 59 6.14 2.51 -12.99
C SER A 59 4.98 1.85 -13.72
N GLY A 60 4.13 2.64 -14.41
CA GLY A 60 2.81 2.25 -14.88
C GLY A 60 2.66 0.95 -15.70
N ALA A 61 3.75 0.35 -16.20
CA ALA A 61 3.74 -0.89 -16.99
C ALA A 61 4.23 -2.12 -16.20
N ASN A 62 4.94 -1.95 -15.08
CA ASN A 62 5.51 -3.07 -14.34
C ASN A 62 4.76 -3.28 -13.02
N ASN A 63 4.12 -4.45 -12.89
CA ASN A 63 3.41 -4.88 -11.68
C ASN A 63 4.26 -5.77 -10.76
N GLU A 64 5.53 -5.99 -11.09
CA GLU A 64 6.44 -6.74 -10.23
C GLU A 64 6.68 -5.98 -8.92
N ARG A 65 6.73 -6.71 -7.82
CA ARG A 65 6.85 -6.15 -6.47
C ARG A 65 7.94 -6.84 -5.67
N PRO A 66 9.19 -6.78 -6.12
CA PRO A 66 10.30 -7.47 -5.45
C PRO A 66 10.48 -6.99 -3.99
N GLN A 67 10.20 -5.71 -3.73
CA GLN A 67 10.32 -5.17 -2.37
C GLN A 67 9.20 -5.70 -1.45
N LEU A 68 7.99 -5.91 -1.96
CA LEU A 68 6.92 -6.55 -1.20
C LEU A 68 7.27 -8.01 -0.86
N GLU A 69 7.76 -8.76 -1.83
CA GLU A 69 8.16 -10.15 -1.61
C GLU A 69 9.29 -10.25 -0.57
N ALA A 70 10.31 -9.39 -0.66
CA ALA A 70 11.38 -9.33 0.33
C ALA A 70 10.84 -8.98 1.73
N ALA A 71 9.92 -8.02 1.83
CA ALA A 71 9.27 -7.65 3.09
C ALA A 71 8.47 -8.82 3.70
N LEU A 72 7.70 -9.55 2.87
CA LEU A 72 6.93 -10.73 3.31
C LEU A 72 7.82 -11.87 3.77
N ASN A 73 8.93 -12.11 3.08
CA ASN A 73 9.89 -13.15 3.46
C ASN A 73 10.53 -12.79 4.81
N LEU A 74 10.97 -11.56 5.01
CA LEU A 74 11.49 -11.11 6.30
C LEU A 74 10.45 -11.27 7.42
N CYS A 75 9.17 -10.97 7.16
CA CYS A 75 8.10 -11.21 8.14
C CYS A 75 7.98 -12.69 8.50
N ARG A 76 8.02 -13.59 7.50
CA ARG A 76 7.91 -15.05 7.73
C ARG A 76 9.08 -15.61 8.53
N GLU A 77 10.29 -15.12 8.29
CA GLU A 77 11.52 -15.54 8.96
C GLU A 77 11.60 -15.06 10.40
N THR A 78 11.13 -13.84 10.66
CA THR A 78 11.31 -13.17 11.97
C THR A 78 10.05 -13.19 12.84
N GLY A 79 8.91 -13.62 12.29
CA GLY A 79 7.60 -13.53 12.99
C GLY A 79 7.12 -12.10 13.21
N SER A 80 7.64 -11.14 12.45
CA SER A 80 7.28 -9.73 12.57
C SER A 80 6.00 -9.38 11.80
N SER A 81 5.38 -8.27 12.18
CA SER A 81 4.19 -7.75 11.49
C SER A 81 4.59 -6.92 10.27
N LEU A 82 3.93 -7.15 9.13
CA LEU A 82 4.01 -6.24 7.98
C LEU A 82 3.15 -4.99 8.28
N LEU A 83 3.76 -3.82 8.30
CA LEU A 83 3.08 -2.56 8.55
C LEU A 83 3.04 -1.71 7.26
N VAL A 84 1.83 -1.36 6.85
CA VAL A 84 1.54 -0.49 5.70
C VAL A 84 0.70 0.71 6.13
N GLN A 85 0.77 1.81 5.40
CA GLN A 85 -0.04 2.99 5.70
C GLN A 85 -1.54 2.70 5.53
N LYS A 86 -1.92 2.19 4.35
CA LYS A 86 -3.30 1.88 3.93
C LYS A 86 -3.31 0.57 3.14
N VAL A 87 -4.46 -0.09 3.09
CA VAL A 87 -4.62 -1.35 2.34
C VAL A 87 -4.33 -1.17 0.85
N ASP A 88 -4.72 -0.05 0.24
CA ASP A 88 -4.47 0.25 -1.17
C ASP A 88 -2.99 0.48 -1.50
N ARG A 89 -2.14 0.78 -0.51
CA ARG A 89 -0.68 0.83 -0.66
C ARG A 89 -0.08 -0.57 -0.73
N LEU A 90 -0.68 -1.53 -0.04
CA LEU A 90 -0.28 -2.93 -0.13
C LEU A 90 -0.66 -3.53 -1.49
N SER A 91 -1.94 -3.51 -1.83
CA SER A 91 -2.43 -4.02 -3.11
C SER A 91 -3.74 -3.36 -3.53
N ARG A 92 -3.95 -3.32 -4.86
CA ARG A 92 -5.25 -3.01 -5.46
C ARG A 92 -6.07 -4.26 -5.74
N ASP A 93 -5.45 -5.42 -5.62
CA ASP A 93 -6.04 -6.73 -5.82
C ASP A 93 -6.56 -7.26 -4.47
N VAL A 94 -7.88 -7.40 -4.39
CA VAL A 94 -8.58 -7.90 -3.19
C VAL A 94 -8.24 -9.36 -2.92
N GLU A 95 -8.06 -10.16 -3.97
CA GLU A 95 -7.71 -11.57 -3.83
C GLU A 95 -6.31 -11.75 -3.24
N PHE A 96 -5.37 -10.89 -3.64
CA PHE A 96 -4.03 -10.87 -3.04
C PHE A 96 -4.12 -10.56 -1.55
N VAL A 97 -4.88 -9.54 -1.16
CA VAL A 97 -5.07 -9.17 0.26
C VAL A 97 -5.72 -10.34 1.01
N ALA A 98 -6.74 -10.98 0.43
CA ALA A 98 -7.41 -12.12 1.05
C ALA A 98 -6.46 -13.32 1.24
N ARG A 99 -5.60 -13.61 0.25
CA ARG A 99 -4.57 -14.66 0.37
C ARG A 99 -3.56 -14.34 1.48
N LEU A 100 -3.12 -13.09 1.53
CA LEU A 100 -2.18 -12.64 2.55
C LEU A 100 -2.76 -12.76 3.97
N LEU A 101 -4.02 -12.39 4.17
CA LEU A 101 -4.70 -12.49 5.47
C LEU A 101 -4.95 -13.95 5.91
N LYS A 102 -4.92 -14.92 4.97
CA LYS A 102 -4.98 -16.36 5.26
C LYS A 102 -3.61 -16.96 5.63
N ASP A 103 -2.51 -16.30 5.28
CA ASP A 103 -1.16 -16.75 5.64
C ASP A 103 -0.93 -16.54 7.15
N LYS A 104 -0.97 -17.63 7.91
CA LYS A 104 -0.80 -17.60 9.38
C LYS A 104 0.58 -17.11 9.84
N LYS A 105 1.56 -17.07 8.93
CA LYS A 105 2.92 -16.57 9.21
C LYS A 105 3.05 -15.07 9.01
N ILE A 106 2.04 -14.42 8.43
CA ILE A 106 2.05 -12.97 8.18
C ILE A 106 0.98 -12.30 9.03
N MET A 107 1.41 -11.38 9.86
CA MET A 107 0.52 -10.47 10.59
C MET A 107 0.51 -9.12 9.87
N LEU A 108 -0.59 -8.78 9.19
CA LEU A 108 -0.77 -7.49 8.53
C LEU A 108 -1.27 -6.44 9.52
N ARG A 109 -0.61 -5.30 9.56
CA ARG A 109 -1.02 -4.10 10.29
C ARG A 109 -1.17 -2.93 9.32
N VAL A 110 -2.21 -2.14 9.52
CA VAL A 110 -2.53 -0.97 8.68
C VAL A 110 -2.57 0.26 9.57
N ALA A 111 -1.68 1.23 9.32
CA ALA A 111 -1.51 2.38 10.20
C ALA A 111 -2.80 3.21 10.35
N ASN A 112 -3.56 3.38 9.27
CA ASN A 112 -4.83 4.12 9.29
C ASN A 112 -5.99 3.32 9.90
N LEU A 113 -5.77 2.04 10.22
CA LEU A 113 -6.76 1.14 10.81
C LEU A 113 -6.12 0.35 11.96
N PRO A 114 -5.62 1.03 13.02
CA PRO A 114 -4.74 0.42 14.03
C PRO A 114 -5.41 -0.73 14.81
N HIS A 115 -6.73 -0.71 14.93
CA HIS A 115 -7.51 -1.71 15.68
C HIS A 115 -8.30 -2.67 14.77
N ALA A 116 -8.10 -2.59 13.43
CA ALA A 116 -8.84 -3.45 12.51
C ALA A 116 -8.38 -4.91 12.61
N ASN A 117 -9.35 -5.82 12.66
CA ASN A 117 -9.11 -7.24 12.49
C ASN A 117 -9.03 -7.62 11.00
N ASN A 118 -8.67 -8.88 10.70
CA ASN A 118 -8.50 -9.37 9.33
C ASN A 118 -9.77 -9.23 8.48
N PHE A 119 -10.96 -9.43 9.08
CA PHE A 119 -12.22 -9.26 8.36
C PHE A 119 -12.44 -7.80 7.96
N GLN A 120 -12.19 -6.87 8.86
CA GLN A 120 -12.31 -5.43 8.57
C GLN A 120 -11.31 -4.99 7.50
N ILE A 121 -10.05 -5.45 7.57
CA ILE A 121 -9.04 -5.17 6.53
C ILE A 121 -9.51 -5.69 5.17
N HIS A 122 -10.07 -6.91 5.11
CA HIS A 122 -10.60 -7.47 3.88
C HIS A 122 -11.78 -6.65 3.35
N LEU A 123 -12.71 -6.25 4.22
CA LEU A 123 -13.86 -5.41 3.86
C LEU A 123 -13.39 -4.06 3.28
N PHE A 124 -12.42 -3.40 3.91
CA PHE A 124 -11.85 -2.15 3.39
C PHE A 124 -11.16 -2.34 2.05
N ALA A 125 -10.47 -3.46 1.83
CA ALA A 125 -9.88 -3.78 0.53
C ALA A 125 -10.96 -3.90 -0.56
N ALA A 126 -12.06 -4.60 -0.27
CA ALA A 126 -13.18 -4.77 -1.19
C ALA A 126 -13.87 -3.44 -1.52
N ILE A 127 -14.16 -2.60 -0.52
CA ILE A 127 -14.76 -1.27 -0.71
C ILE A 127 -13.84 -0.40 -1.57
N SER A 128 -12.54 -0.36 -1.27
CA SER A 128 -11.57 0.43 -2.05
C SER A 128 -11.43 -0.05 -3.50
N ALA A 129 -11.63 -1.33 -3.77
CA ALA A 129 -11.66 -1.86 -5.14
C ALA A 129 -12.92 -1.40 -5.88
N GLN A 130 -14.08 -1.46 -5.23
CA GLN A 130 -15.35 -1.04 -5.79
C GLN A 130 -15.39 0.47 -6.08
N GLU A 131 -14.89 1.30 -5.16
CA GLU A 131 -14.78 2.75 -5.39
C GLU A 131 -13.95 3.07 -6.64
N ARG A 132 -12.82 2.37 -6.85
CA ARG A 132 -11.99 2.53 -8.05
C ARG A 132 -12.75 2.13 -9.31
N GLU A 133 -13.51 1.05 -9.27
CA GLU A 133 -14.33 0.61 -10.39
C GLU A 133 -15.37 1.69 -10.76
N PHE A 134 -16.08 2.24 -9.79
CA PHE A 134 -17.02 3.34 -10.02
C PHE A 134 -16.36 4.60 -10.59
N ILE A 135 -15.19 4.99 -10.06
CA ILE A 135 -14.43 6.13 -10.60
C ILE A 135 -14.01 5.86 -12.05
N SER A 136 -13.54 4.63 -12.35
CA SER A 136 -13.15 4.23 -13.70
C SER A 136 -14.32 4.30 -14.67
N GLN A 137 -15.48 3.73 -14.30
CA GLN A 137 -16.71 3.75 -15.11
C GLN A 137 -17.19 5.19 -15.37
N ARG A 138 -17.22 6.03 -14.33
CA ARG A 138 -17.61 7.43 -14.45
C ARG A 138 -16.65 8.22 -15.34
N THR A 139 -15.34 7.97 -15.21
CA THR A 139 -14.34 8.60 -16.07
C THR A 139 -14.49 8.17 -17.52
N LYS A 140 -14.67 6.86 -17.79
CA LYS A 140 -14.92 6.34 -19.14
C LYS A 140 -16.19 6.96 -19.76
N ALA A 141 -17.29 7.04 -19.00
CA ALA A 141 -18.52 7.66 -19.46
C ALA A 141 -18.34 9.15 -19.80
N ALA A 142 -17.66 9.91 -18.92
CA ALA A 142 -17.36 11.32 -19.14
C ALA A 142 -16.46 11.52 -20.37
N MET A 143 -15.46 10.66 -20.57
CA MET A 143 -14.60 10.69 -21.75
C MET A 143 -15.36 10.36 -23.03
N ALA A 144 -16.27 9.39 -23.02
CA ALA A 144 -17.13 9.06 -24.16
C ALA A 144 -17.98 10.26 -24.60
N VAL A 145 -18.65 10.92 -23.63
CA VAL A 145 -19.41 12.14 -23.91
C VAL A 145 -18.54 13.28 -24.45
N ALA A 146 -17.37 13.48 -23.88
CA ALA A 146 -16.46 14.51 -24.35
C ALA A 146 -15.91 14.23 -25.75
N LYS A 147 -15.70 12.94 -26.11
CA LYS A 147 -15.31 12.51 -27.46
C LYS A 147 -16.43 12.81 -28.47
N LEU A 148 -17.70 12.54 -28.12
CA LEU A 148 -18.84 12.90 -28.97
C LEU A 148 -18.96 14.42 -29.19
N LYS A 149 -18.52 15.23 -28.23
CA LYS A 149 -18.43 16.69 -28.34
C LYS A 149 -17.18 17.19 -29.07
N GLY A 150 -16.41 16.32 -29.73
CA GLY A 150 -15.22 16.67 -30.50
C GLY A 150 -13.97 16.97 -29.69
N LYS A 151 -13.97 16.74 -28.36
CA LYS A 151 -12.74 16.89 -27.56
C LYS A 151 -11.70 15.83 -27.92
N LYS A 152 -10.49 16.26 -28.30
CA LYS A 152 -9.33 15.38 -28.47
C LYS A 152 -8.68 15.14 -27.10
N PHE A 153 -8.40 13.87 -26.79
CA PHE A 153 -7.69 13.47 -25.57
C PHE A 153 -6.25 13.09 -25.93
N GLY A 154 -5.32 13.37 -25.08
CA GLY A 154 -3.90 13.06 -25.24
C GLY A 154 -3.03 14.27 -24.89
N ASN A 155 -1.73 14.06 -24.87
CA ASN A 155 -0.78 15.15 -24.71
C ASN A 155 -0.72 15.93 -26.04
N PRO A 156 -1.11 17.23 -26.10
CA PRO A 156 -1.07 18.02 -27.32
C PRO A 156 0.35 18.18 -27.90
N ASN A 157 1.39 17.95 -27.10
CA ASN A 157 2.79 18.13 -27.50
C ASN A 157 3.46 16.87 -28.06
N ILE A 158 2.77 15.71 -28.11
CA ILE A 158 3.36 14.48 -28.70
C ILE A 158 3.61 14.66 -30.19
N ALA A 159 2.82 15.46 -30.90
CA ALA A 159 3.00 15.72 -32.32
C ALA A 159 4.22 16.62 -32.64
N GLN A 160 4.84 17.24 -31.67
CA GLN A 160 6.01 18.14 -31.83
C GLN A 160 7.34 17.48 -31.43
N MET A 161 7.32 16.20 -31.04
CA MET A 161 8.50 15.45 -30.56
C MET A 161 9.01 14.41 -31.60
N ASN A 162 8.54 14.46 -32.85
CA ASN A 162 9.09 13.67 -33.99
C ASN A 162 9.79 14.57 -34.99
#